data_91ffbf03661d87c822d0a5dc9819ab50
#
_entry.id   91ffbf03661d87c822d0a5dc9819ab50
#
_cell.length_a   1.000
_cell.length_b   1.000
_cell.length_c   1.000
_cell.angle_alpha   90.00
_cell.angle_beta   90.00
_cell.angle_gamma   90.00
#
_symmetry.space_group_name_H-M   'P 1'
#
loop_
_entity.id
_entity.type
_entity.pdbx_description
1 polymer ?
#
loop_
_entity_poly.entity_id
_entity_poly.type
_entity_poly.pdbx_seq_one_letter_code
_entity_poly.pdbx_strand_id
1 'polypeptide(L)'
;MLPDGDHDLDRAQKVTETVLAAVYKALNDHHVFLEGTLLKPNMVTAGQSCTTKYTPQDIAAATVTALNRTVPAAVAGTLNFILHPSFSFYVCILTAHLYTVTAS
;
A
#
# COMPACT_ATOMS: atom_id res chain seq x y z
N MET A 1 -10.27 1.57 1.16
CA MET A 1 -10.96 1.66 2.47
C MET A 1 -10.89 3.09 2.97
N LEU A 2 -12.01 3.58 3.48
CA LEU A 2 -12.04 4.93 4.02
C LEU A 2 -11.29 5.00 5.36
N PRO A 3 -10.65 6.14 5.67
CA PRO A 3 -9.92 6.28 6.94
C PRO A 3 -10.85 6.38 8.16
N ASP A 4 -12.14 6.60 7.94
CA ASP A 4 -13.14 6.65 9.01
C ASP A 4 -13.45 5.24 9.50
N GLY A 5 -13.82 5.10 10.74
CA GLY A 5 -14.25 3.83 11.29
C GLY A 5 -13.36 3.34 12.40
N ASP A 6 -13.66 2.12 12.86
CA ASP A 6 -13.02 1.52 14.02
C ASP A 6 -12.20 0.26 13.69
N HIS A 7 -11.98 0.00 12.40
CA HIS A 7 -11.22 -1.17 11.96
C HIS A 7 -9.76 -1.10 12.43
N ASP A 8 -9.19 -2.26 12.73
CA ASP A 8 -7.79 -2.36 13.14
C ASP A 8 -6.85 -2.41 11.92
N LEU A 9 -5.54 -2.42 12.20
CA LEU A 9 -4.51 -2.43 11.17
C LEU A 9 -4.55 -3.72 10.34
N ASP A 10 -4.80 -4.86 10.98
CA ASP A 10 -4.87 -6.15 10.31
C ASP A 10 -6.03 -6.20 9.32
N ARG A 11 -7.20 -5.68 9.71
CA ARG A 11 -8.35 -5.57 8.84
C ARG A 11 -8.06 -4.66 7.64
N ALA A 12 -7.43 -3.51 7.89
CA ALA A 12 -7.05 -2.57 6.84
C ALA A 12 -6.08 -3.21 5.84
N GLN A 13 -5.11 -3.99 6.32
CA GLN A 13 -4.18 -4.71 5.46
C GLN A 13 -4.89 -5.73 4.57
N LYS A 14 -5.77 -6.54 5.15
CA LYS A 14 -6.52 -7.56 4.40
C LYS A 14 -7.40 -6.95 3.33
N VAL A 15 -8.12 -5.88 3.66
CA VAL A 15 -8.97 -5.20 2.69
C VAL A 15 -8.15 -4.57 1.58
N THR A 16 -7.02 -3.94 1.91
CA THR A 16 -6.11 -3.37 0.92
C THR A 16 -5.59 -4.44 -0.04
N GLU A 17 -5.17 -5.58 0.48
CA GLU A 17 -4.72 -6.72 -0.34
C GLU A 17 -5.83 -7.19 -1.28
N THR A 18 -7.05 -7.34 -0.76
CA THR A 18 -8.18 -7.81 -1.57
C THR A 18 -8.52 -6.83 -2.69
N VAL A 19 -8.56 -5.54 -2.37
CA VAL A 19 -8.89 -4.49 -3.36
C VAL A 19 -7.81 -4.41 -4.43
N LEU A 20 -6.54 -4.38 -4.04
CA LEU A 20 -5.44 -4.27 -5.01
C LEU A 20 -5.35 -5.51 -5.90
N ALA A 21 -5.56 -6.70 -5.36
CA ALA A 21 -5.58 -7.93 -6.15
C ALA A 21 -6.69 -7.87 -7.21
N ALA A 22 -7.89 -7.40 -6.84
CA ALA A 22 -9.01 -7.26 -7.77
C ALA A 22 -8.71 -6.21 -8.84
N VAL A 23 -8.11 -5.06 -8.46
CA VAL A 23 -7.74 -4.00 -9.39
C VAL A 23 -6.74 -4.51 -10.42
N TYR A 24 -5.67 -5.17 -9.99
CA TYR A 24 -4.66 -5.67 -10.93
C TYR A 24 -5.16 -6.82 -11.78
N LYS A 25 -6.06 -7.65 -11.25
CA LYS A 25 -6.75 -8.65 -12.07
C LYS A 25 -7.53 -7.97 -13.22
N ALA A 26 -8.31 -6.94 -12.88
CA ALA A 26 -9.09 -6.21 -13.89
C ALA A 26 -8.19 -5.52 -14.91
N LEU A 27 -7.09 -4.91 -14.48
CA LEU A 27 -6.14 -4.28 -15.39
C LEU A 27 -5.52 -5.30 -16.35
N ASN A 28 -5.17 -6.48 -15.88
CA ASN A 28 -4.67 -7.55 -16.72
C ASN A 28 -5.73 -8.07 -17.68
N ASP A 29 -6.97 -8.23 -17.23
CA ASP A 29 -8.08 -8.67 -18.09
C ASP A 29 -8.32 -7.69 -19.24
N HIS A 30 -8.09 -6.40 -19.03
CA HIS A 30 -8.24 -5.36 -20.03
C HIS A 30 -6.93 -5.04 -20.79
N HIS A 31 -5.91 -5.85 -20.61
CA HIS A 31 -4.63 -5.73 -21.32
C HIS A 31 -3.93 -4.38 -21.12
N VAL A 32 -4.02 -3.82 -19.92
CA VAL A 32 -3.37 -2.55 -19.59
C VAL A 32 -1.85 -2.73 -19.53
N PHE A 33 -1.13 -1.78 -20.11
CA PHE A 33 0.33 -1.76 -20.09
C PHE A 33 0.82 -1.34 -18.69
N LEU A 34 1.12 -2.33 -17.83
CA LEU A 34 1.44 -2.08 -16.43
C LEU A 34 2.74 -1.29 -16.25
N GLU A 35 3.71 -1.47 -17.14
CA GLU A 35 4.99 -0.75 -17.12
C GLU A 35 4.81 0.76 -17.29
N GLY A 36 3.69 1.19 -17.87
CA GLY A 36 3.32 2.58 -18.03
C GLY A 36 2.49 3.15 -16.88
N THR A 37 2.27 2.37 -15.80
CA THR A 37 1.41 2.77 -14.69
C THR A 37 2.21 3.11 -13.44
N LEU A 38 1.67 4.00 -12.63
CA LEU A 38 2.12 4.27 -11.28
C LEU A 38 0.97 4.03 -10.32
N LEU A 39 1.23 3.31 -9.26
CA LEU A 39 0.24 3.10 -8.20
C LEU A 39 0.37 4.21 -7.16
N LYS A 40 -0.76 4.81 -6.81
CA LYS A 40 -0.83 5.79 -5.73
C LYS A 40 -1.84 5.33 -4.69
N PRO A 41 -1.48 4.37 -3.83
CA PRO A 41 -2.40 3.86 -2.83
C PRO A 41 -2.36 4.71 -1.57
N ASN A 42 -3.39 4.54 -0.74
CA ASN A 42 -3.33 5.01 0.64
C ASN A 42 -2.41 4.09 1.44
N MET A 43 -1.79 4.64 2.48
CA MET A 43 -1.11 3.81 3.47
C MET A 43 -2.11 2.88 4.15
N VAL A 44 -1.65 1.70 4.56
CA VAL A 44 -2.46 0.79 5.37
C VAL A 44 -2.49 1.32 6.79
N THR A 45 -3.62 1.87 7.20
CA THR A 45 -3.79 2.48 8.52
C THR A 45 -5.06 1.97 9.18
N ALA A 46 -5.05 1.91 10.51
CA ALA A 46 -6.27 1.65 11.27
C ALA A 46 -7.24 2.81 11.12
N GLY A 47 -8.53 2.55 11.34
CA GLY A 47 -9.55 3.58 11.33
C GLY A 47 -9.32 4.62 12.43
N GLN A 48 -9.77 5.84 12.20
CA GLN A 48 -9.57 6.94 13.15
C GLN A 48 -10.24 6.67 14.52
N SER A 49 -11.31 5.88 14.52
CA SER A 49 -12.03 5.51 15.74
C SER A 49 -11.48 4.25 16.42
N CYS A 50 -10.43 3.65 15.87
CA CYS A 50 -9.80 2.49 16.47
C CYS A 50 -9.11 2.88 17.79
N THR A 51 -9.34 2.07 18.83
CA THR A 51 -8.78 2.33 20.15
C THR A 51 -7.31 1.91 20.29
N THR A 52 -6.86 1.00 19.43
CA THR A 52 -5.46 0.55 19.44
C THR A 52 -4.57 1.57 18.75
N LYS A 53 -3.46 1.90 19.39
CA LYS A 53 -2.46 2.80 18.81
C LYS A 53 -1.35 1.98 18.16
N TYR A 54 -1.08 2.27 16.89
CA TYR A 54 -0.02 1.61 16.13
C TYR A 54 1.14 2.57 15.91
N THR A 55 2.37 2.03 15.91
CA THR A 55 3.56 2.82 15.63
C THR A 55 3.67 3.07 14.12
N PRO A 56 4.44 4.11 13.69
CA PRO A 56 4.72 4.30 12.26
C PRO A 56 5.37 3.06 11.62
N GLN A 57 6.19 2.33 12.37
CA GLN A 57 6.81 1.09 11.90
C GLN A 57 5.77 0.00 11.60
N ASP A 58 4.76 -0.14 12.46
CA ASP A 58 3.68 -1.10 12.25
C ASP A 58 2.91 -0.78 10.98
N ILE A 59 2.59 0.48 10.77
CA ILE A 59 1.87 0.96 9.59
C ILE A 59 2.71 0.74 8.33
N ALA A 60 3.99 1.05 8.38
CA ALA A 60 4.91 0.85 7.27
C ALA A 60 5.03 -0.64 6.92
N ALA A 61 5.20 -1.50 7.92
CA ALA A 61 5.29 -2.94 7.70
C ALA A 61 4.03 -3.51 7.08
N ALA A 62 2.85 -3.11 7.56
CA ALA A 62 1.57 -3.54 7.00
C ALA A 62 1.41 -3.08 5.55
N THR A 63 1.79 -1.83 5.25
CA THR A 63 1.72 -1.28 3.90
C THR A 63 2.65 -2.02 2.95
N VAL A 64 3.91 -2.25 3.33
CA VAL A 64 4.86 -3.01 2.51
C VAL A 64 4.35 -4.42 2.25
N THR A 65 3.85 -5.09 3.26
CA THR A 65 3.33 -6.45 3.14
C THR A 65 2.17 -6.51 2.15
N ALA A 66 1.21 -5.59 2.28
CA ALA A 66 0.07 -5.54 1.37
C ALA A 66 0.52 -5.30 -0.09
N LEU A 67 1.44 -4.37 -0.30
CA LEU A 67 1.93 -4.05 -1.64
C LEU A 67 2.75 -5.19 -2.24
N ASN A 68 3.61 -5.81 -1.45
CA ASN A 68 4.43 -6.93 -1.94
C ASN A 68 3.59 -8.15 -2.33
N ARG A 69 2.44 -8.34 -1.69
CA ARG A 69 1.54 -9.45 -2.01
C ARG A 69 0.70 -9.22 -3.25
N THR A 70 0.51 -7.98 -3.67
CA THR A 70 -0.53 -7.64 -4.65
C THR A 70 -0.02 -6.87 -5.86
N VAL A 71 0.98 -6.01 -5.71
CA VAL A 71 1.46 -5.18 -6.82
C VAL A 71 2.39 -5.99 -7.71
N PRO A 72 2.07 -6.14 -9.01
CA PRO A 72 2.95 -6.86 -9.93
C PRO A 72 4.30 -6.17 -10.10
N ALA A 73 5.33 -6.97 -10.36
CA ALA A 73 6.68 -6.47 -10.61
C ALA A 73 6.76 -5.55 -11.84
N ALA A 74 5.82 -5.68 -12.77
CA ALA A 74 5.75 -4.87 -13.98
C ALA A 74 5.38 -3.41 -13.70
N VAL A 75 4.77 -3.11 -12.56
CA VAL A 75 4.40 -1.73 -12.21
C VAL A 75 5.63 -0.90 -11.95
N ALA A 76 5.77 0.24 -12.63
CA ALA A 76 6.99 1.04 -12.63
C ALA A 76 7.32 1.65 -11.28
N GLY A 77 6.32 1.96 -10.45
CA GLY A 77 6.57 2.51 -9.13
C GLY A 77 5.30 2.70 -8.32
N THR A 78 5.49 2.98 -7.06
CA THR A 78 4.41 3.23 -6.12
C THR A 78 4.67 4.55 -5.39
N LEU A 79 3.66 5.43 -5.41
CA LEU A 79 3.68 6.70 -4.68
C LEU A 79 2.71 6.61 -3.51
N ASN A 80 3.23 6.61 -2.31
CA ASN A 80 2.40 6.63 -1.11
C ASN A 80 2.18 8.07 -0.66
N PHE A 81 0.92 8.42 -0.43
CA PHE A 81 0.57 9.74 0.05
C PHE A 81 0.68 9.78 1.58
N ILE A 82 1.45 10.77 2.08
CA ILE A 82 1.71 10.88 3.51
C ILE A 82 1.15 12.19 4.02
N LEU A 83 0.28 12.06 5.01
CA LEU A 83 -0.33 13.22 5.67
C LEU A 83 0.44 13.66 6.92
N HIS A 84 1.50 12.95 7.31
CA HIS A 84 2.21 13.23 8.56
C HIS A 84 3.74 13.26 8.33
N PRO A 85 4.44 14.31 8.81
CA PRO A 85 5.88 14.47 8.58
C PRO A 85 6.74 13.30 9.08
N SER A 86 6.33 12.64 10.16
CA SER A 86 7.07 11.48 10.69
C SER A 86 6.99 10.25 9.79
N PHE A 87 6.07 10.21 8.84
CA PHE A 87 5.98 9.11 7.87
C PHE A 87 6.87 9.30 6.65
N SER A 88 7.37 10.50 6.38
CA SER A 88 8.18 10.80 5.18
C SER A 88 9.37 9.86 5.05
N PHE A 89 10.07 9.61 6.14
CA PHE A 89 11.25 8.74 6.15
C PHE A 89 10.88 7.30 5.79
N TYR A 90 9.80 6.81 6.37
CA TYR A 90 9.34 5.44 6.13
C TYR A 90 8.85 5.22 4.70
N VAL A 91 8.26 6.23 4.10
CA VAL A 91 7.84 6.14 2.70
C VAL A 91 9.02 6.11 1.75
N CYS A 92 10.06 6.89 2.01
CA CYS A 92 11.28 6.81 1.21
C CYS A 92 11.86 5.39 1.24
N ILE A 93 11.87 4.75 2.42
CA ILE A 93 12.31 3.37 2.57
C ILE A 93 11.38 2.41 1.81
N LEU A 94 10.07 2.58 1.94
CA LEU A 94 9.08 1.75 1.25
C LEU A 94 9.24 1.84 -0.26
N THR A 95 9.35 3.05 -0.79
CA THR A 95 9.51 3.27 -2.23
C THR A 95 10.83 2.66 -2.72
N ALA A 96 11.91 2.86 -1.99
CA ALA A 96 13.20 2.28 -2.33
C ALA A 96 13.18 0.74 -2.26
N HIS A 97 12.51 0.18 -1.24
CA HIS A 97 12.37 -1.27 -1.10
C HIS A 97 11.59 -1.87 -2.26
N LEU A 98 10.44 -1.29 -2.62
CA LEU A 98 9.63 -1.74 -3.75
C LEU A 98 10.39 -1.59 -5.06
N TYR A 99 11.10 -0.51 -5.24
CA TYR A 99 11.94 -0.31 -6.42
C TYR A 99 13.03 -1.37 -6.52
N THR A 100 13.69 -1.69 -5.41
CA THR A 100 14.71 -2.73 -5.37
C THR A 100 14.12 -4.11 -5.72
N VAL A 101 12.96 -4.43 -5.18
CA VAL A 101 12.26 -5.70 -5.47
C VAL A 101 11.83 -5.77 -6.92
N THR A 102 11.34 -4.67 -7.49
CA THR A 102 10.91 -4.65 -8.91
C THR A 102 12.06 -4.57 -9.89
N ALA A 103 13.22 -4.05 -9.48
CA ALA A 103 14.42 -3.97 -10.33
C ALA A 103 15.22 -5.27 -10.36
N SER A 104 15.01 -6.12 -9.35
CA SER A 104 15.71 -7.41 -9.28
C SER A 104 14.90 -8.52 -9.94
#